data_809a51ad4f72ad0988232011e00f305f
#
_entry.id   809a51ad4f72ad0988232011e00f305f
#
_cell.length_a   1.000
_cell.length_b   1.000
_cell.length_c   1.000
_cell.angle_alpha   90.00
_cell.angle_beta   90.00
_cell.angle_gamma   90.00
#
_symmetry.space_group_name_H-M   'P 1'
#
loop_
_entity.id
_entity.type
_entity.pdbx_description
1 polymer ?
#
loop_
_entity_poly.entity_id
_entity_poly.type
_entity_poly.pdbx_seq_one_letter_code
_entity_poly.pdbx_strand_id
1 'polypeptide(L)'
;MAAFYSSDFITKQGNLTHPDGNRQTNGMRLQGQGNLLVDLYHYEKVGSHHEFGIHVANGGADGWFSFRNNGELRANGTLFAAGAAYQTDGNINGGIWGGYLSNYLNHNFVRDVRLGNVESIATWRGPGYSDSAGYVLTGAANNNVDEYIDVIFRRPLQKHIGGNWVTVWSV
;
A
#
# COMPACT_ATOMS: atom_id res chain seq x y z
N MET A 1 -7.80 48.50 14.27
CA MET A 1 -7.86 47.28 13.42
C MET A 1 -7.33 47.68 12.05
N ALA A 2 -6.26 47.07 11.59
CA ALA A 2 -5.75 47.30 10.24
C ALA A 2 -6.51 46.41 9.27
N ALA A 3 -7.23 46.96 8.32
CA ALA A 3 -7.90 46.23 7.26
C ALA A 3 -7.13 46.48 5.95
N PHE A 4 -6.87 45.44 5.23
CA PHE A 4 -6.26 45.51 3.89
C PHE A 4 -7.34 45.22 2.85
N TYR A 5 -7.60 46.17 1.96
CA TYR A 5 -8.52 46.01 0.86
C TYR A 5 -7.77 46.17 -0.47
N SER A 6 -7.93 45.21 -1.37
CA SER A 6 -7.43 45.28 -2.73
C SER A 6 -8.49 44.78 -3.70
N SER A 7 -8.69 45.49 -4.80
CA SER A 7 -9.54 45.05 -5.91
C SER A 7 -8.82 44.07 -6.86
N ASP A 8 -7.51 43.90 -6.67
CA ASP A 8 -6.62 43.10 -7.49
C ASP A 8 -5.83 42.09 -6.63
N PHE A 9 -5.04 41.26 -7.29
CA PHE A 9 -4.13 40.36 -6.61
C PHE A 9 -3.12 41.11 -5.75
N ILE A 10 -2.88 40.60 -4.55
CA ILE A 10 -1.74 41.00 -3.74
C ILE A 10 -0.49 40.37 -4.34
N THR A 11 0.29 41.19 -5.05
CA THR A 11 1.54 40.70 -5.63
C THR A 11 2.68 40.87 -4.61
N LYS A 12 3.27 39.77 -4.20
CA LYS A 12 4.51 39.79 -3.43
C LYS A 12 5.64 39.27 -4.30
N GLN A 13 6.58 40.12 -4.60
CA GLN A 13 7.81 39.80 -5.32
C GLN A 13 8.97 39.66 -4.33
N GLY A 14 9.86 38.74 -4.62
CA GLY A 14 11.10 38.56 -3.90
C GLY A 14 11.79 37.33 -4.48
N ASN A 15 13.09 37.40 -4.60
CA ASN A 15 13.90 36.33 -5.20
C ASN A 15 14.99 35.99 -4.21
N LEU A 16 14.89 34.80 -3.63
CA LEU A 16 16.01 34.14 -2.98
C LEU A 16 16.50 33.07 -3.94
N THR A 17 17.76 33.12 -4.35
CA THR A 17 18.39 32.06 -5.09
C THR A 17 19.18 31.19 -4.12
N HIS A 18 18.88 29.90 -4.10
CA HIS A 18 19.60 28.92 -3.30
C HIS A 18 20.94 28.57 -3.95
N PRO A 19 21.91 28.03 -3.18
CA PRO A 19 23.23 27.63 -3.71
C PRO A 19 23.16 26.61 -4.86
N ASP A 20 22.09 25.83 -4.94
CA ASP A 20 21.80 24.85 -6.02
C ASP A 20 21.16 25.48 -7.27
N GLY A 21 20.98 26.81 -7.26
CA GLY A 21 20.38 27.57 -8.36
C GLY A 21 18.84 27.62 -8.36
N ASN A 22 18.19 26.92 -7.46
CA ASN A 22 16.73 26.99 -7.30
C ASN A 22 16.30 28.34 -6.72
N ARG A 23 15.05 28.74 -6.94
CA ARG A 23 14.55 30.06 -6.57
C ARG A 23 13.34 29.97 -5.65
N GLN A 24 13.23 30.93 -4.75
CA GLN A 24 12.11 31.01 -3.82
C GLN A 24 11.69 32.46 -3.62
N THR A 25 10.38 32.71 -3.47
CA THR A 25 9.91 34.00 -3.01
C THR A 25 10.14 34.14 -1.49
N ASN A 26 10.36 35.36 -1.03
CA ASN A 26 10.22 35.67 0.38
C ASN A 26 8.74 35.64 0.75
N GLY A 27 8.22 34.50 1.13
CA GLY A 27 6.81 34.25 1.35
C GLY A 27 6.15 35.11 2.42
N MET A 28 5.03 34.64 2.91
CA MET A 28 4.36 35.19 4.07
C MET A 28 4.66 34.30 5.27
N ARG A 29 5.08 34.87 6.39
CA ARG A 29 5.28 34.14 7.64
C ARG A 29 4.21 34.51 8.66
N LEU A 30 3.56 33.50 9.21
CA LEU A 30 2.75 33.59 10.41
C LEU A 30 3.58 33.04 11.56
N GLN A 31 3.86 33.86 12.57
CA GLN A 31 4.72 33.45 13.68
C GLN A 31 3.96 33.52 14.99
N GLY A 32 3.97 32.43 15.72
CA GLY A 32 3.48 32.32 17.08
C GLY A 32 4.58 32.62 18.13
N GLN A 33 4.38 32.14 19.34
CA GLN A 33 5.40 32.23 20.39
C GLN A 33 6.48 31.18 20.20
N GLY A 34 7.72 31.52 20.54
CA GLY A 34 8.88 30.64 20.40
C GLY A 34 9.18 30.31 18.94
N ASN A 35 9.32 29.04 18.65
CA ASN A 35 9.69 28.51 17.32
C ASN A 35 8.49 28.13 16.44
N LEU A 36 7.26 28.51 16.85
CA LEU A 36 6.05 28.22 16.08
C LEU A 36 5.96 29.13 14.88
N LEU A 37 5.97 28.58 13.68
CA LEU A 37 5.82 29.36 12.45
C LEU A 37 5.13 28.56 11.34
N VAL A 38 4.49 29.32 10.43
CA VAL A 38 4.01 28.82 9.15
C VAL A 38 4.54 29.75 8.06
N ASP A 39 5.26 29.20 7.10
CA ASP A 39 5.73 29.89 5.91
C ASP A 39 4.92 29.47 4.69
N LEU A 40 4.44 30.45 3.93
CA LEU A 40 3.78 30.29 2.64
C LEU A 40 4.66 30.93 1.58
N TYR A 41 5.06 30.18 0.55
CA TYR A 41 6.01 30.69 -0.45
C TYR A 41 5.79 30.01 -1.82
N HIS A 42 6.32 30.67 -2.86
CA HIS A 42 6.52 30.04 -4.16
C HIS A 42 7.95 29.54 -4.26
N TYR A 43 8.11 28.32 -4.70
CA TYR A 43 9.42 27.69 -4.96
C TYR A 43 9.50 27.22 -6.41
N GLU A 44 10.65 27.48 -7.06
CA GLU A 44 10.97 27.01 -8.37
C GLU A 44 12.18 26.08 -8.31
N LYS A 45 11.97 24.82 -8.65
CA LYS A 45 13.06 23.92 -8.99
C LYS A 45 13.35 24.09 -10.46
N VAL A 46 14.43 24.88 -10.76
CA VAL A 46 14.77 25.31 -12.12
C VAL A 46 14.88 24.11 -13.06
N GLY A 47 14.20 24.19 -14.21
CA GLY A 47 14.15 23.12 -15.20
C GLY A 47 13.27 21.92 -14.85
N SER A 48 12.52 21.98 -13.73
CA SER A 48 11.68 20.87 -13.27
C SER A 48 10.24 21.29 -13.00
N HIS A 49 9.99 22.03 -11.92
CA HIS A 49 8.63 22.40 -11.52
C HIS A 49 8.59 23.66 -10.67
N HIS A 50 7.39 24.22 -10.56
CA HIS A 50 7.04 25.26 -9.62
C HIS A 50 6.07 24.73 -8.58
N GLU A 51 6.15 25.23 -7.36
CA GLU A 51 5.21 24.85 -6.31
C GLU A 51 4.85 26.01 -5.38
N PHE A 52 3.62 25.98 -4.90
CA PHE A 52 3.19 26.71 -3.71
C PHE A 52 3.54 25.83 -2.51
N GLY A 53 4.49 26.27 -1.70
CA GLY A 53 4.96 25.58 -0.51
C GLY A 53 4.32 26.09 0.76
N ILE A 54 4.05 25.17 1.68
CA ILE A 54 3.63 25.45 3.06
C ILE A 54 4.61 24.70 3.97
N HIS A 55 5.30 25.46 4.82
CA HIS A 55 6.18 24.91 5.85
C HIS A 55 5.59 25.22 7.22
N VAL A 56 5.30 24.22 8.02
CA VAL A 56 4.80 24.33 9.39
C VAL A 56 5.87 23.80 10.33
N ALA A 57 6.41 24.64 11.18
CA ALA A 57 7.51 24.29 12.06
C ALA A 57 7.25 24.66 13.51
N ASN A 58 7.86 23.90 14.43
CA ASN A 58 7.84 24.17 15.87
C ASN A 58 9.23 24.06 16.52
N GLY A 59 10.29 23.98 15.72
CA GLY A 59 11.67 23.83 16.19
C GLY A 59 12.08 22.41 16.54
N GLY A 60 11.18 21.42 16.42
CA GLY A 60 11.45 20.01 16.71
C GLY A 60 10.94 19.05 15.66
N ALA A 61 9.86 19.43 14.97
CA ALA A 61 9.30 18.66 13.88
C ALA A 61 8.76 19.62 12.82
N ASP A 62 8.99 19.31 11.56
CA ASP A 62 8.62 20.17 10.44
C ASP A 62 7.70 19.43 9.48
N GLY A 63 6.54 20.03 9.21
CA GLY A 63 5.58 19.62 8.19
C GLY A 63 5.80 20.41 6.90
N TRP A 64 5.98 19.70 5.78
CA TRP A 64 6.14 20.29 4.45
C TRP A 64 5.02 19.82 3.54
N PHE A 65 4.33 20.79 2.92
CA PHE A 65 3.26 20.55 1.98
C PHE A 65 3.51 21.37 0.74
N SER A 66 3.20 20.83 -0.44
CA SER A 66 3.29 21.60 -1.66
C SER A 66 2.23 21.22 -2.70
N PHE A 67 1.79 22.24 -3.44
CA PHE A 67 0.93 22.12 -4.63
C PHE A 67 1.78 22.48 -5.83
N ARG A 68 2.00 21.53 -6.74
CA ARG A 68 2.85 21.71 -7.91
C ARG A 68 2.06 22.11 -9.15
N ASN A 69 2.74 22.79 -10.07
CA ASN A 69 2.17 23.21 -11.35
C ASN A 69 1.80 22.04 -12.30
N ASN A 70 2.26 20.81 -12.00
CA ASN A 70 1.86 19.60 -12.69
C ASN A 70 0.62 18.89 -12.07
N GLY A 71 -0.02 19.52 -11.07
CA GLY A 71 -1.20 18.99 -10.38
C GLY A 71 -0.90 18.08 -9.18
N GLU A 72 0.37 17.86 -8.83
CA GLU A 72 0.71 17.05 -7.65
C GLU A 72 0.45 17.82 -6.35
N LEU A 73 -0.15 17.11 -5.37
CA LEU A 73 -0.16 17.51 -3.95
C LEU A 73 0.81 16.60 -3.18
N ARG A 74 1.73 17.20 -2.46
CA ARG A 74 2.73 16.47 -1.67
C ARG A 74 2.71 16.87 -0.20
N ALA A 75 2.94 15.88 0.67
CA ALA A 75 3.22 16.06 2.08
C ALA A 75 4.39 15.16 2.47
N ASN A 76 5.20 15.57 3.44
CA ASN A 76 6.28 14.74 3.96
C ASN A 76 5.85 13.77 5.08
N GLY A 77 4.57 13.73 5.40
CA GLY A 77 3.98 12.87 6.43
C GLY A 77 2.72 12.17 5.97
N THR A 78 2.08 11.49 6.89
CA THR A 78 0.80 10.82 6.68
C THR A 78 -0.30 11.84 6.34
N LEU A 79 -1.13 11.52 5.34
CA LEU A 79 -2.32 12.30 5.02
C LEU A 79 -3.53 11.69 5.73
N PHE A 80 -4.23 12.49 6.52
CA PHE A 80 -5.44 12.09 7.22
C PHE A 80 -6.69 12.66 6.54
N ALA A 81 -7.71 11.80 6.38
CA ALA A 81 -9.07 12.18 6.02
C ALA A 81 -10.01 11.63 7.09
N ALA A 82 -10.33 12.45 8.09
CA ALA A 82 -11.03 12.04 9.31
C ALA A 82 -10.33 10.84 9.97
N GLY A 83 -10.99 9.69 10.09
CA GLY A 83 -10.44 8.48 10.69
C GLY A 83 -9.61 7.60 9.73
N ALA A 84 -9.49 7.97 8.45
CA ALA A 84 -8.66 7.26 7.48
C ALA A 84 -7.31 7.94 7.30
N ALA A 85 -6.27 7.15 7.01
CA ALA A 85 -4.92 7.65 6.82
C ALA A 85 -4.24 6.99 5.62
N TYR A 86 -3.62 7.80 4.76
CA TYR A 86 -2.69 7.36 3.74
C TYR A 86 -1.27 7.46 4.31
N GLN A 87 -0.64 6.33 4.55
CA GLN A 87 0.65 6.24 5.23
C GLN A 87 1.83 6.56 4.30
N THR A 88 2.96 6.95 4.88
CA THR A 88 4.19 7.27 4.13
C THR A 88 4.81 6.06 3.45
N ASP A 89 4.49 4.85 3.87
CA ASP A 89 4.87 3.58 3.24
C ASP A 89 3.94 3.15 2.10
N GLY A 90 2.91 3.96 1.79
CA GLY A 90 1.90 3.68 0.78
C GLY A 90 0.73 2.82 1.26
N ASN A 91 0.71 2.40 2.52
CA ASN A 91 -0.40 1.66 3.08
C ASN A 91 -1.58 2.59 3.42
N ILE A 92 -2.77 2.04 3.43
CA ILE A 92 -3.99 2.75 3.83
C ILE A 92 -4.49 2.17 5.15
N ASN A 93 -4.75 3.03 6.13
CA ASN A 93 -5.46 2.65 7.34
C ASN A 93 -6.89 3.21 7.28
N GLY A 94 -7.87 2.40 7.64
CA GLY A 94 -9.27 2.83 7.64
C GLY A 94 -10.20 1.83 8.30
N GLY A 95 -11.28 2.34 8.90
CA GLY A 95 -12.25 1.51 9.62
C GLY A 95 -12.93 0.46 8.75
N ILE A 96 -13.11 0.72 7.46
CA ILE A 96 -13.71 -0.24 6.50
C ILE A 96 -12.85 -1.51 6.33
N TRP A 97 -11.55 -1.42 6.55
CA TRP A 97 -10.62 -2.56 6.49
C TRP A 97 -10.42 -3.24 7.85
N GLY A 98 -10.96 -2.66 8.93
CA GLY A 98 -10.63 -3.07 10.30
C GLY A 98 -9.19 -2.74 10.70
N GLY A 99 -8.58 -1.72 10.07
CA GLY A 99 -7.20 -1.30 10.25
C GLY A 99 -6.46 -1.09 8.93
N TYR A 100 -5.31 -1.73 8.75
CA TYR A 100 -4.50 -1.59 7.54
C TYR A 100 -5.04 -2.42 6.38
N LEU A 101 -5.12 -1.80 5.18
CA LEU A 101 -5.53 -2.47 3.94
C LEU A 101 -4.64 -3.67 3.61
N SER A 102 -3.31 -3.56 3.83
CA SER A 102 -2.39 -4.68 3.62
C SER A 102 -2.76 -5.92 4.45
N ASN A 103 -3.17 -5.73 5.71
CA ASN A 103 -3.62 -6.81 6.58
C ASN A 103 -4.94 -7.40 6.09
N TYR A 104 -5.89 -6.54 5.71
CA TYR A 104 -7.15 -6.98 5.15
C TYR A 104 -6.96 -7.84 3.89
N LEU A 105 -6.11 -7.41 2.96
CA LEU A 105 -5.80 -8.17 1.75
C LEU A 105 -5.13 -9.51 2.07
N ASN A 106 -4.16 -9.51 2.98
CA ASN A 106 -3.46 -10.73 3.38
C ASN A 106 -4.38 -11.78 4.01
N HIS A 107 -5.38 -11.37 4.78
CA HIS A 107 -6.26 -12.29 5.49
C HIS A 107 -7.48 -12.72 4.67
N ASN A 108 -7.93 -11.92 3.70
CA ASN A 108 -9.19 -12.16 3.00
C ASN A 108 -9.03 -12.65 1.56
N PHE A 109 -7.83 -12.57 0.98
CA PHE A 109 -7.59 -12.98 -0.39
C PHE A 109 -6.61 -14.14 -0.49
N VAL A 110 -6.90 -15.06 -1.39
CA VAL A 110 -5.99 -16.16 -1.72
C VAL A 110 -4.82 -15.58 -2.53
N ARG A 111 -3.60 -15.78 -2.04
CA ARG A 111 -2.37 -15.28 -2.67
C ARG A 111 -1.77 -16.27 -3.65
N ASP A 112 -1.98 -17.55 -3.40
CA ASP A 112 -1.42 -18.64 -4.20
C ASP A 112 -2.20 -19.93 -3.96
N VAL A 113 -2.04 -20.89 -4.89
CA VAL A 113 -2.65 -22.22 -4.83
C VAL A 113 -1.58 -23.26 -5.15
N ARG A 114 -1.54 -24.35 -4.41
CA ARG A 114 -0.61 -25.46 -4.67
C ARG A 114 -1.26 -26.82 -4.42
N LEU A 115 -0.62 -27.86 -4.93
CA LEU A 115 -0.83 -29.22 -4.50
C LEU A 115 0.13 -29.53 -3.34
N GLY A 116 -0.40 -30.09 -2.25
CA GLY A 116 0.40 -30.52 -1.10
C GLY A 116 1.16 -31.82 -1.37
N ASN A 117 1.60 -32.48 -0.33
CA ASN A 117 2.35 -33.73 -0.44
C ASN A 117 1.54 -34.83 -1.12
N VAL A 118 2.22 -35.67 -1.93
CA VAL A 118 1.57 -36.79 -2.56
C VAL A 118 1.26 -37.89 -1.53
N GLU A 119 0.05 -38.41 -1.65
CA GLU A 119 -0.37 -39.65 -0.97
C GLU A 119 -0.68 -40.69 -2.03
N SER A 120 -0.42 -41.97 -1.74
CA SER A 120 -0.71 -43.07 -2.63
C SER A 120 -1.36 -44.23 -1.89
N ILE A 121 -2.20 -44.98 -2.60
CA ILE A 121 -2.85 -46.19 -2.05
C ILE A 121 -3.08 -47.20 -3.14
N ALA A 122 -2.97 -48.50 -2.76
CA ALA A 122 -3.32 -49.61 -3.66
C ALA A 122 -4.82 -49.63 -3.96
N THR A 123 -5.15 -49.90 -5.23
CA THR A 123 -6.54 -50.05 -5.73
C THR A 123 -6.83 -51.49 -6.11
N TRP A 124 -5.90 -52.16 -6.78
CA TRP A 124 -6.04 -53.56 -7.09
C TRP A 124 -5.88 -54.40 -5.82
N ARG A 125 -6.94 -55.08 -5.41
CA ARG A 125 -7.03 -55.81 -4.14
C ARG A 125 -6.73 -54.96 -2.88
N GLY A 126 -6.80 -53.63 -3.01
CA GLY A 126 -6.61 -52.68 -1.94
C GLY A 126 -7.87 -51.84 -1.71
N PRO A 127 -7.92 -51.03 -0.61
CA PRO A 127 -9.12 -50.28 -0.23
C PRO A 127 -9.41 -49.06 -1.16
N GLY A 128 -8.40 -48.57 -1.90
CA GLY A 128 -8.55 -47.29 -2.59
C GLY A 128 -8.75 -46.12 -1.63
N TYR A 129 -9.03 -44.94 -2.17
CA TYR A 129 -9.45 -43.76 -1.37
C TYR A 129 -10.96 -43.60 -1.40
N SER A 130 -11.55 -43.33 -0.26
CA SER A 130 -12.89 -42.75 -0.18
C SER A 130 -12.81 -41.29 -0.61
N ASP A 131 -13.96 -40.71 -0.93
CA ASP A 131 -14.08 -39.26 -1.16
C ASP A 131 -13.57 -38.47 0.08
N SER A 132 -12.76 -37.48 -0.18
CA SER A 132 -12.14 -36.63 0.85
C SER A 132 -12.12 -35.19 0.36
N ALA A 133 -12.76 -34.31 1.10
CA ALA A 133 -12.83 -32.88 0.78
C ALA A 133 -11.42 -32.28 0.61
N GLY A 134 -11.26 -31.50 -0.45
CA GLY A 134 -10.02 -30.78 -0.72
C GLY A 134 -8.88 -31.64 -1.28
N TYR A 135 -9.12 -32.90 -1.65
CA TYR A 135 -8.15 -33.72 -2.34
C TYR A 135 -8.47 -33.84 -3.83
N VAL A 136 -7.44 -33.94 -4.64
CA VAL A 136 -7.54 -34.18 -6.08
C VAL A 136 -6.70 -35.37 -6.47
N LEU A 137 -7.23 -36.21 -7.38
CA LEU A 137 -6.50 -37.29 -7.95
C LEU A 137 -5.41 -36.75 -8.89
N THR A 138 -4.16 -37.12 -8.67
CA THR A 138 -3.01 -36.58 -9.41
C THR A 138 -2.26 -37.59 -10.23
N GLY A 139 -2.63 -38.85 -10.13
CA GLY A 139 -2.04 -39.89 -10.94
C GLY A 139 -2.61 -41.27 -10.65
N ALA A 140 -2.33 -42.17 -11.56
CA ALA A 140 -2.62 -43.61 -11.46
C ALA A 140 -1.46 -44.39 -12.10
N ALA A 141 -1.10 -45.53 -11.53
CA ALA A 141 -0.06 -46.40 -12.05
C ALA A 141 -0.56 -47.84 -12.17
N ASN A 142 -0.19 -48.45 -13.26
CA ASN A 142 -0.29 -49.89 -13.49
C ASN A 142 1.14 -50.44 -13.54
N ASN A 143 1.58 -51.09 -12.46
CA ASN A 143 2.98 -51.45 -12.26
C ASN A 143 3.36 -52.74 -12.97
N ASN A 144 2.38 -53.57 -13.30
CA ASN A 144 2.58 -54.88 -13.91
C ASN A 144 2.09 -54.99 -15.35
N VAL A 145 1.58 -53.87 -15.90
CA VAL A 145 1.12 -53.76 -17.30
C VAL A 145 -0.04 -54.70 -17.63
N ASP A 146 -0.89 -55.01 -16.65
CA ASP A 146 -2.13 -55.74 -16.84
C ASP A 146 -3.33 -54.83 -17.12
N GLU A 147 -4.56 -55.32 -16.99
CA GLU A 147 -5.80 -54.55 -17.27
C GLU A 147 -6.23 -53.64 -16.12
N TYR A 148 -5.51 -53.63 -15.00
CA TYR A 148 -5.94 -52.96 -13.77
C TYR A 148 -4.96 -51.88 -13.31
N ILE A 149 -5.51 -50.85 -12.67
CA ILE A 149 -4.71 -49.83 -12.01
C ILE A 149 -4.34 -50.32 -10.61
N ASP A 150 -3.05 -50.42 -10.31
CA ASP A 150 -2.54 -50.92 -9.03
C ASP A 150 -2.54 -49.87 -7.95
N VAL A 151 -2.21 -48.62 -8.30
CA VAL A 151 -2.00 -47.51 -7.35
C VAL A 151 -2.59 -46.24 -7.91
N ILE A 152 -3.26 -45.48 -7.05
CA ILE A 152 -3.66 -44.12 -7.32
C ILE A 152 -2.93 -43.13 -6.40
N PHE A 153 -2.71 -41.95 -6.92
CA PHE A 153 -2.05 -40.85 -6.22
C PHE A 153 -3.02 -39.70 -6.06
N ARG A 154 -3.04 -39.11 -4.87
CA ARG A 154 -3.80 -37.89 -4.60
C ARG A 154 -2.96 -36.85 -3.87
N ARG A 155 -3.38 -35.59 -3.93
CA ARG A 155 -2.77 -34.51 -3.18
C ARG A 155 -3.84 -33.60 -2.65
N PRO A 156 -3.65 -32.99 -1.46
CA PRO A 156 -4.52 -31.92 -1.02
C PRO A 156 -4.32 -30.70 -1.91
N LEU A 157 -5.41 -30.10 -2.37
CA LEU A 157 -5.42 -28.78 -2.98
C LEU A 157 -5.36 -27.76 -1.85
N GLN A 158 -4.35 -26.91 -1.86
CA GLN A 158 -4.10 -25.94 -0.80
C GLN A 158 -4.13 -24.53 -1.35
N LYS A 159 -4.68 -23.61 -0.57
CA LYS A 159 -4.64 -22.15 -0.79
C LYS A 159 -3.77 -21.47 0.24
N HIS A 160 -3.05 -20.43 -0.18
CA HIS A 160 -2.27 -19.57 0.72
C HIS A 160 -3.12 -18.36 1.12
N ILE A 161 -3.51 -18.28 2.37
CA ILE A 161 -4.33 -17.19 2.92
C ILE A 161 -3.94 -16.93 4.38
N GLY A 162 -3.91 -15.67 4.81
CA GLY A 162 -3.53 -15.31 6.18
C GLY A 162 -2.12 -15.76 6.56
N GLY A 163 -1.20 -15.86 5.58
CA GLY A 163 0.17 -16.33 5.80
C GLY A 163 0.32 -17.84 5.90
N ASN A 164 -0.74 -18.62 5.73
CA ASN A 164 -0.76 -20.06 5.90
C ASN A 164 -1.23 -20.81 4.64
N TRP A 165 -0.71 -22.02 4.46
CA TRP A 165 -1.24 -22.98 3.49
C TRP A 165 -2.36 -23.79 4.14
N VAL A 166 -3.55 -23.66 3.61
CA VAL A 166 -4.76 -24.32 4.15
C VAL A 166 -5.37 -25.18 3.05
N THR A 167 -5.71 -26.44 3.37
CA THR A 167 -6.43 -27.32 2.43
C THR A 167 -7.82 -26.74 2.13
N VAL A 168 -8.19 -26.75 0.85
CA VAL A 168 -9.51 -26.30 0.39
C VAL A 168 -10.57 -27.28 0.88
N TRP A 169 -11.64 -26.76 1.45
CA TRP A 169 -12.78 -27.59 1.85
C TRP A 169 -13.86 -27.55 0.78
N SER A 170 -14.50 -28.68 0.51
CA SER A 170 -15.76 -28.69 -0.20
C SER A 170 -16.88 -28.13 0.70
N VAL A 171 -17.76 -27.36 0.12
CA VAL A 171 -18.96 -26.84 0.79
C VAL A 171 -20.03 -27.93 0.79
#